data_e5fd7dd9279108d1abf2949dcfaf44c8
#
_entry.id   e5fd7dd9279108d1abf2949dcfaf44c8
#
_cell.length_a   1.000
_cell.length_b   1.000
_cell.length_c   1.000
_cell.angle_alpha   90.00
_cell.angle_beta   90.00
_cell.angle_gamma   90.00
#
_symmetry.space_group_name_H-M   'P 1'
#
loop_
_entity.id
_entity.type
_entity.pdbx_description
1 polymer ?
#
loop_
_entity_poly.entity_id
_entity_poly.type
_entity_poly.pdbx_seq_one_letter_code
_entity_poly.pdbx_strand_id
1 'polypeptide(L)'
;MAKNKKTRKVTTKKNQTAKRMRVMSNLPTANRKYKDTVFRILFSDKENLLSLYNAINRTAYEDPEELEIVTLKSAVYMGMKNDLAFIIDMNLLLYEHQSTYNPNIPLRDLFYISAEYQKLVNKKSLYSSSLQKVPAPYFIVFYNGTEKKEEYWENSLSEAYENLTGEPKLELKVVTLNINEGHNKDLMEQCQTLREYAQYVAKVRKYTKEVNLDAAVERAVNECIQEGILEDFLRANRAEVIAMSIFEYNKEEEDKK
;
A
#
# COMPACT_ATOMS: atom_id res chain seq x y z
N MET A 1 -54.23 12.94 32.32
CA MET A 1 -53.17 13.68 31.61
C MET A 1 -51.76 13.18 32.02
N ALA A 2 -51.41 11.89 31.79
CA ALA A 2 -50.08 11.35 32.21
C ALA A 2 -49.42 10.42 31.19
N LYS A 3 -49.87 10.36 29.92
CA LYS A 3 -49.31 9.47 28.89
C LYS A 3 -48.30 10.13 27.92
N ASN A 4 -48.09 11.45 27.93
CA ASN A 4 -47.29 12.15 26.94
C ASN A 4 -45.83 12.50 27.35
N LYS A 5 -45.40 12.21 28.59
CA LYS A 5 -44.03 12.54 29.02
C LYS A 5 -43.00 11.42 28.77
N LYS A 6 -43.44 10.14 28.64
CA LYS A 6 -42.50 9.02 28.42
C LYS A 6 -42.05 8.88 26.97
N THR A 7 -42.89 9.22 26.01
CA THR A 7 -42.54 9.12 24.55
C THR A 7 -41.53 10.18 24.12
N ARG A 8 -41.52 11.36 24.71
CA ARG A 8 -40.60 12.46 24.38
C ARG A 8 -39.17 12.23 24.86
N LYS A 9 -38.96 11.49 25.98
CA LYS A 9 -37.61 11.15 26.48
C LYS A 9 -36.94 10.03 25.68
N VAL A 10 -37.72 9.10 25.12
CA VAL A 10 -37.19 7.99 24.31
C VAL A 10 -36.77 8.47 22.90
N THR A 11 -37.53 9.39 22.30
CA THR A 11 -37.19 10.00 21.01
C THR A 11 -35.94 10.88 21.09
N THR A 12 -35.73 11.61 22.18
CA THR A 12 -34.57 12.47 22.38
C THR A 12 -33.28 11.64 22.58
N LYS A 13 -33.34 10.50 23.28
CA LYS A 13 -32.22 9.59 23.46
C LYS A 13 -31.87 8.88 22.14
N LYS A 14 -32.86 8.41 21.36
CA LYS A 14 -32.59 7.81 20.02
C LYS A 14 -31.99 8.82 19.05
N ASN A 15 -32.42 10.07 19.04
CA ASN A 15 -31.86 11.11 18.20
C ASN A 15 -30.43 11.53 18.63
N GLN A 16 -30.12 11.50 19.92
CA GLN A 16 -28.77 11.75 20.41
C GLN A 16 -27.82 10.58 20.10
N THR A 17 -28.29 9.34 20.18
CA THR A 17 -27.49 8.16 19.81
C THR A 17 -27.27 8.09 18.31
N ALA A 18 -28.30 8.38 17.48
CA ALA A 18 -28.16 8.47 16.02
C ALA A 18 -27.27 9.65 15.59
N LYS A 19 -27.32 10.79 16.31
CA LYS A 19 -26.41 11.93 16.07
C LYS A 19 -24.97 11.63 16.49
N ARG A 20 -24.76 10.88 17.59
CA ARG A 20 -23.45 10.38 18.00
C ARG A 20 -22.90 9.32 17.01
N MET A 21 -23.72 8.38 16.54
CA MET A 21 -23.31 7.43 15.50
C MET A 21 -23.01 8.12 14.16
N ARG A 22 -23.76 9.14 13.75
CA ARG A 22 -23.44 9.95 12.56
C ARG A 22 -22.17 10.78 12.74
N VAL A 23 -21.88 11.28 13.94
CA VAL A 23 -20.63 11.99 14.23
C VAL A 23 -19.44 11.02 14.27
N MET A 24 -19.63 9.76 14.70
CA MET A 24 -18.57 8.74 14.65
C MET A 24 -18.35 8.15 13.25
N SER A 25 -19.36 8.18 12.36
CA SER A 25 -19.20 7.80 10.95
C SER A 25 -18.57 8.90 10.07
N ASN A 26 -18.45 10.12 10.61
CA ASN A 26 -17.81 11.28 9.98
C ASN A 26 -16.48 11.67 10.66
N LEU A 27 -15.85 10.75 11.41
CA LEU A 27 -14.43 10.91 11.71
C LEU A 27 -13.70 10.80 10.37
N PRO A 28 -12.87 11.78 9.99
CA PRO A 28 -12.08 11.72 8.77
C PRO A 28 -11.38 10.38 8.77
N THR A 29 -11.51 9.63 7.69
CA THR A 29 -10.73 8.42 7.49
C THR A 29 -9.29 8.89 7.45
N ALA A 30 -8.59 8.75 8.59
CA ALA A 30 -7.24 9.26 8.78
C ALA A 30 -6.40 8.83 7.59
N ASN A 31 -5.78 9.78 6.97
CA ASN A 31 -5.18 9.73 5.66
C ASN A 31 -4.24 8.53 5.50
N ARG A 32 -4.62 7.61 4.64
CA ARG A 32 -3.89 6.36 4.39
C ARG A 32 -2.65 6.55 3.51
N LYS A 33 -2.57 7.68 2.80
CA LYS A 33 -1.57 7.95 1.77
C LYS A 33 -0.17 8.27 2.32
N TYR A 34 -0.03 8.80 3.57
CA TYR A 34 1.29 9.07 4.13
C TYR A 34 2.16 7.80 4.19
N LYS A 35 1.54 6.64 4.47
CA LYS A 35 2.22 5.34 4.51
C LYS A 35 2.69 4.92 3.13
N ASP A 36 1.81 5.01 2.15
CA ASP A 36 2.10 4.65 0.77
C ASP A 36 3.25 5.51 0.24
N THR A 37 3.25 6.80 0.58
CA THR A 37 4.30 7.72 0.15
C THR A 37 5.63 7.45 0.84
N VAL A 38 5.65 7.23 2.17
CA VAL A 38 6.88 6.88 2.90
C VAL A 38 7.44 5.55 2.40
N PHE A 39 6.59 4.53 2.21
CA PHE A 39 7.00 3.25 1.64
C PHE A 39 7.65 3.44 0.26
N ARG A 40 7.00 4.19 -0.63
CA ARG A 40 7.50 4.45 -1.98
C ARG A 40 8.83 5.20 -1.98
N ILE A 41 9.00 6.22 -1.13
CA ILE A 41 10.27 6.96 -1.05
C ILE A 41 11.38 6.03 -0.55
N LEU A 42 11.15 5.26 0.51
CA LEU A 42 12.11 4.31 1.07
C LEU A 42 12.58 3.31 0.02
N PHE A 43 11.65 2.69 -0.69
CA PHE A 43 11.95 1.63 -1.66
C PHE A 43 12.14 2.13 -3.11
N SER A 44 12.13 3.44 -3.35
CA SER A 44 12.66 4.04 -4.58
C SER A 44 14.18 4.10 -4.58
N ASP A 45 14.81 3.97 -3.42
CA ASP A 45 16.24 3.74 -3.29
C ASP A 45 16.58 2.31 -3.69
N LYS A 46 17.58 2.15 -4.58
CA LYS A 46 17.92 0.85 -5.17
C LYS A 46 18.49 -0.13 -4.15
N GLU A 47 19.26 0.35 -3.16
CA GLU A 47 19.85 -0.50 -2.13
C GLU A 47 18.75 -1.08 -1.23
N ASN A 48 17.81 -0.23 -0.79
CA ASN A 48 16.66 -0.66 -0.01
C ASN A 48 15.76 -1.62 -0.81
N LEU A 49 15.53 -1.33 -2.09
CA LEU A 49 14.71 -2.18 -2.96
C LEU A 49 15.37 -3.54 -3.20
N LEU A 50 16.68 -3.58 -3.41
CA LEU A 50 17.44 -4.82 -3.57
C LEU A 50 17.40 -5.65 -2.29
N SER A 51 17.58 -5.02 -1.11
CA SER A 51 17.44 -5.69 0.18
C SER A 51 16.06 -6.31 0.36
N LEU A 52 14.99 -5.59 -0.02
CA LEU A 52 13.62 -6.11 0.03
C LEU A 52 13.42 -7.28 -0.95
N TYR A 53 13.92 -7.15 -2.19
CA TYR A 53 13.88 -8.22 -3.17
C TYR A 53 14.58 -9.48 -2.69
N ASN A 54 15.81 -9.35 -2.17
CA ASN A 54 16.58 -10.45 -1.63
C ASN A 54 15.85 -11.16 -0.48
N ALA A 55 15.27 -10.40 0.43
CA ALA A 55 14.53 -10.95 1.58
C ALA A 55 13.29 -11.75 1.16
N ILE A 56 12.55 -11.29 0.15
CA ILE A 56 11.35 -11.98 -0.35
C ILE A 56 11.72 -13.24 -1.13
N ASN A 57 12.73 -13.15 -2.00
CA ASN A 57 13.09 -14.22 -2.93
C ASN A 57 14.18 -15.16 -2.40
N ARG A 58 14.74 -14.88 -1.20
CA ARG A 58 15.84 -15.60 -0.58
C ARG A 58 17.08 -15.64 -1.51
N THR A 59 17.36 -14.52 -2.12
CA THR A 59 18.52 -14.28 -2.99
C THR A 59 19.56 -13.42 -2.28
N ALA A 60 20.71 -13.23 -2.89
CA ALA A 60 21.83 -12.47 -2.32
C ALA A 60 22.51 -11.62 -3.41
N TYR A 61 21.74 -10.87 -4.18
CA TYR A 61 22.29 -9.90 -5.11
C TYR A 61 22.98 -8.78 -4.34
N GLU A 62 24.17 -8.38 -4.80
CA GLU A 62 24.99 -7.36 -4.12
C GLU A 62 25.00 -6.01 -4.85
N ASP A 63 24.82 -6.01 -6.17
CA ASP A 63 24.86 -4.80 -6.98
C ASP A 63 23.47 -4.21 -7.22
N PRO A 64 23.16 -3.03 -6.63
CA PRO A 64 21.87 -2.36 -6.85
C PRO A 64 21.64 -1.96 -8.32
N GLU A 65 22.70 -1.85 -9.14
CA GLU A 65 22.56 -1.51 -10.56
C GLU A 65 21.97 -2.64 -11.40
N GLU A 66 21.90 -3.86 -10.88
CA GLU A 66 21.15 -4.96 -11.50
C GLU A 66 19.62 -4.68 -11.55
N LEU A 67 19.13 -3.73 -10.73
CA LEU A 67 17.75 -3.27 -10.74
C LEU A 67 17.51 -2.21 -11.81
N GLU A 68 16.61 -2.48 -12.74
CA GLU A 68 16.06 -1.49 -13.66
C GLU A 68 14.67 -1.03 -13.19
N ILE A 69 14.57 0.20 -12.67
CA ILE A 69 13.29 0.76 -12.23
C ILE A 69 12.51 1.23 -13.46
N VAL A 70 11.34 0.61 -13.68
CA VAL A 70 10.46 0.87 -14.83
C VAL A 70 9.12 1.48 -14.43
N THR A 71 9.01 1.99 -13.21
CA THR A 71 7.76 2.56 -12.67
C THR A 71 7.10 3.54 -13.63
N LEU A 72 5.82 3.36 -13.86
CA LEU A 72 4.99 4.18 -14.76
C LEU A 72 4.87 5.62 -14.26
N LYS A 73 5.71 6.55 -14.75
CA LYS A 73 5.60 7.99 -14.46
C LYS A 73 4.29 8.61 -14.98
N SER A 74 3.55 7.94 -15.87
CA SER A 74 2.42 8.51 -16.60
C SER A 74 1.23 7.57 -16.85
N ALA A 75 1.07 6.50 -16.07
CA ALA A 75 -0.14 5.69 -16.15
C ALA A 75 -1.33 6.41 -15.51
N VAL A 76 -1.68 7.58 -16.05
CA VAL A 76 -3.01 8.18 -15.85
C VAL A 76 -3.99 7.48 -16.80
N TYR A 77 -4.00 6.16 -16.80
CA TYR A 77 -5.10 5.41 -17.35
C TYR A 77 -6.02 5.08 -16.18
N MET A 78 -7.16 5.72 -16.12
CA MET A 78 -8.18 5.56 -15.07
C MET A 78 -7.73 5.94 -13.63
N GLY A 79 -6.74 6.83 -13.45
CA GLY A 79 -6.27 7.26 -12.12
C GLY A 79 -5.51 6.19 -11.32
N MET A 80 -5.14 5.07 -11.96
CA MET A 80 -4.40 3.98 -11.33
C MET A 80 -2.89 4.25 -11.43
N LYS A 81 -2.18 4.11 -10.31
CA LYS A 81 -0.72 4.15 -10.23
C LYS A 81 -0.26 2.89 -9.52
N ASN A 82 0.81 2.30 -10.03
CA ASN A 82 1.58 1.32 -9.29
C ASN A 82 2.62 2.05 -8.43
N ASP A 83 2.93 1.55 -7.24
CA ASP A 83 3.91 2.18 -6.36
C ASP A 83 5.32 1.99 -6.89
N LEU A 84 5.73 0.75 -7.19
CA LEU A 84 7.06 0.41 -7.69
C LEU A 84 6.96 -0.71 -8.74
N ALA A 85 7.59 -0.51 -9.91
CA ALA A 85 7.82 -1.54 -10.89
C ALA A 85 9.30 -1.55 -11.27
N PHE A 86 9.90 -2.73 -11.32
CA PHE A 86 11.31 -2.90 -11.65
C PHE A 86 11.60 -4.25 -12.29
N ILE A 87 12.69 -4.32 -13.03
CA ILE A 87 13.18 -5.55 -13.66
C ILE A 87 14.49 -5.95 -12.99
N ILE A 88 14.60 -7.22 -12.66
CA ILE A 88 15.84 -7.89 -12.24
C ILE A 88 15.85 -9.31 -12.80
N ASP A 89 16.97 -9.74 -13.35
CA ASP A 89 17.17 -11.08 -13.90
C ASP A 89 16.00 -11.55 -14.79
N MET A 90 15.56 -10.70 -15.73
CA MET A 90 14.43 -10.95 -16.64
C MET A 90 13.08 -11.21 -15.94
N ASN A 91 12.95 -10.82 -14.68
CA ASN A 91 11.67 -10.79 -13.96
C ASN A 91 11.19 -9.34 -13.82
N LEU A 92 9.92 -9.09 -14.10
CA LEU A 92 9.27 -7.81 -13.90
C LEU A 92 8.43 -7.87 -12.62
N LEU A 93 8.84 -7.14 -11.61
CA LEU A 93 8.18 -7.13 -10.31
C LEU A 93 7.33 -5.86 -10.18
N LEU A 94 6.07 -6.07 -9.73
CA LEU A 94 5.16 -5.01 -9.38
C LEU A 94 4.90 -5.08 -7.88
N TYR A 95 5.43 -4.09 -7.15
CA TYR A 95 5.28 -3.95 -5.71
C TYR A 95 4.27 -2.85 -5.42
N GLU A 96 3.24 -3.15 -4.66
CA GLU A 96 2.20 -2.21 -4.26
C GLU A 96 2.03 -2.21 -2.75
N HIS A 97 1.95 -1.02 -2.14
CA HIS A 97 1.64 -0.88 -0.72
C HIS A 97 0.14 -0.63 -0.52
N GLN A 98 -0.49 -1.34 0.41
CA GLN A 98 -1.92 -1.18 0.69
C GLN A 98 -2.23 -1.07 2.18
N SER A 99 -2.98 -0.02 2.53
CA SER A 99 -3.54 0.17 3.87
C SER A 99 -4.96 -0.37 4.02
N THR A 100 -5.58 -0.85 2.94
CA THR A 100 -6.92 -1.43 2.92
C THR A 100 -6.93 -2.63 2.00
N TYR A 101 -7.58 -3.70 2.42
CA TYR A 101 -7.80 -4.85 1.55
C TYR A 101 -8.62 -4.43 0.32
N ASN A 102 -8.15 -4.83 -0.86
CA ASN A 102 -8.85 -4.60 -2.12
C ASN A 102 -8.88 -5.90 -2.95
N PRO A 103 -10.04 -6.54 -3.11
CA PRO A 103 -10.15 -7.79 -3.87
C PRO A 103 -9.91 -7.61 -5.39
N ASN A 104 -9.95 -6.38 -5.89
CA ASN A 104 -9.79 -6.09 -7.32
C ASN A 104 -8.32 -5.92 -7.76
N ILE A 105 -7.36 -6.22 -6.88
CA ILE A 105 -5.93 -6.08 -7.20
C ILE A 105 -5.52 -6.89 -8.41
N PRO A 106 -5.90 -8.18 -8.58
CA PRO A 106 -5.51 -8.94 -9.76
C PRO A 106 -6.00 -8.31 -11.06
N LEU A 107 -7.20 -7.72 -11.07
CA LEU A 107 -7.73 -7.02 -12.23
C LEU A 107 -6.97 -5.70 -12.52
N ARG A 108 -6.56 -4.98 -11.49
CA ARG A 108 -5.72 -3.77 -11.63
C ARG A 108 -4.35 -4.12 -12.18
N ASP A 109 -3.71 -5.15 -11.64
CA ASP A 109 -2.39 -5.60 -12.06
C ASP A 109 -2.37 -6.13 -13.48
N LEU A 110 -3.46 -6.74 -13.95
CA LEU A 110 -3.62 -7.09 -15.37
C LEU A 110 -3.50 -5.87 -16.28
N PHE A 111 -4.11 -4.74 -15.92
CA PHE A 111 -3.98 -3.51 -16.70
C PHE A 111 -2.57 -2.92 -16.61
N TYR A 112 -1.93 -2.96 -15.44
CA TYR A 112 -0.55 -2.50 -15.28
C TYR A 112 0.44 -3.30 -16.11
N ILE A 113 0.40 -4.63 -16.00
CA ILE A 113 1.34 -5.47 -16.74
C ILE A 113 1.13 -5.37 -18.25
N SER A 114 -0.13 -5.25 -18.70
CA SER A 114 -0.45 -5.02 -20.11
C SER A 114 0.17 -3.71 -20.61
N ALA A 115 0.11 -2.64 -19.84
CA ALA A 115 0.71 -1.35 -20.20
C ALA A 115 2.27 -1.42 -20.21
N GLU A 116 2.89 -2.15 -19.28
CA GLU A 116 4.34 -2.34 -19.28
C GLU A 116 4.80 -3.16 -20.48
N TYR A 117 4.16 -4.28 -20.76
CA TYR A 117 4.50 -5.10 -21.91
C TYR A 117 4.32 -4.37 -23.25
N GLN A 118 3.36 -3.46 -23.36
CA GLN A 118 3.19 -2.62 -24.56
C GLN A 118 4.39 -1.69 -24.83
N LYS A 119 5.18 -1.35 -23.80
CA LYS A 119 6.41 -0.55 -23.95
C LYS A 119 7.60 -1.43 -24.35
N LEU A 120 7.68 -2.62 -23.75
CA LEU A 120 8.79 -3.55 -23.94
C LEU A 120 8.75 -4.25 -25.29
N VAL A 121 7.54 -4.48 -25.83
CA VAL A 121 7.37 -5.26 -27.06
C VAL A 121 7.38 -4.36 -28.30
N ASN A 122 8.18 -4.77 -29.30
CA ASN A 122 8.12 -4.15 -30.62
C ASN A 122 6.84 -4.57 -31.35
N LYS A 123 5.90 -3.65 -31.54
CA LYS A 123 4.58 -3.92 -32.14
C LYS A 123 4.69 -4.55 -33.54
N LYS A 124 5.70 -4.21 -34.36
CA LYS A 124 5.90 -4.79 -35.68
C LYS A 124 6.31 -6.26 -35.59
N SER A 125 7.09 -6.62 -34.57
CA SER A 125 7.57 -7.99 -34.35
C SER A 125 6.46 -8.93 -33.87
N LEU A 126 5.35 -8.44 -33.35
CA LEU A 126 4.21 -9.27 -32.93
C LEU A 126 3.56 -10.03 -34.10
N TYR A 127 3.74 -9.53 -35.32
CA TYR A 127 3.22 -10.18 -36.54
C TYR A 127 4.27 -11.03 -37.27
N SER A 128 5.44 -11.18 -36.70
CA SER A 128 6.49 -12.06 -37.22
C SER A 128 6.29 -13.52 -36.80
N SER A 129 6.96 -14.45 -37.45
CA SER A 129 6.98 -15.86 -37.03
C SER A 129 7.89 -16.13 -35.81
N SER A 130 8.62 -15.13 -35.34
CA SER A 130 9.53 -15.26 -34.21
C SER A 130 8.83 -14.94 -32.89
N LEU A 131 8.98 -15.81 -31.88
CA LEU A 131 8.45 -15.60 -30.55
C LEU A 131 9.10 -14.38 -29.89
N GLN A 132 8.29 -13.41 -29.49
CA GLN A 132 8.73 -12.30 -28.65
C GLN A 132 8.72 -12.73 -27.18
N LYS A 133 9.88 -12.66 -26.53
CA LYS A 133 10.01 -12.92 -25.09
C LYS A 133 9.82 -11.63 -24.32
N VAL A 134 9.18 -11.72 -23.16
CA VAL A 134 8.99 -10.63 -22.20
C VAL A 134 9.43 -11.11 -20.81
N PRO A 135 9.81 -10.21 -19.90
CA PRO A 135 10.11 -10.58 -18.52
C PRO A 135 8.92 -11.27 -17.85
N ALA A 136 9.16 -12.27 -17.01
CA ALA A 136 8.12 -12.92 -16.24
C ALA A 136 7.56 -11.97 -15.17
N PRO A 137 6.22 -11.81 -15.04
CA PRO A 137 5.65 -10.85 -14.10
C PRO A 137 5.44 -11.47 -12.72
N TYR A 138 5.71 -10.69 -11.67
CA TYR A 138 5.42 -11.04 -10.28
C TYR A 138 4.69 -9.87 -9.61
N PHE A 139 3.64 -10.18 -8.85
CA PHE A 139 2.76 -9.21 -8.21
C PHE A 139 2.77 -9.42 -6.71
N ILE A 140 3.24 -8.41 -5.96
CA ILE A 140 3.36 -8.46 -4.52
C ILE A 140 2.74 -7.22 -3.90
N VAL A 141 1.82 -7.44 -2.97
CA VAL A 141 1.19 -6.40 -2.17
C VAL A 141 1.73 -6.44 -0.75
N PHE A 142 2.19 -5.32 -0.26
CA PHE A 142 2.58 -5.11 1.13
C PHE A 142 1.40 -4.51 1.91
N TYR A 143 0.70 -5.36 2.65
CA TYR A 143 -0.46 -4.95 3.41
C TYR A 143 -0.08 -4.38 4.77
N ASN A 144 -0.45 -3.13 4.99
CA ASN A 144 -0.28 -2.44 6.26
C ASN A 144 -1.60 -1.81 6.71
N GLY A 145 -2.67 -2.59 6.74
CA GLY A 145 -4.00 -2.17 7.18
C GLY A 145 -4.22 -2.40 8.68
N THR A 146 -5.37 -1.93 9.19
CA THR A 146 -5.78 -2.11 10.58
C THR A 146 -6.68 -3.31 10.80
N GLU A 147 -7.23 -3.90 9.74
CA GLU A 147 -7.99 -5.13 9.83
C GLU A 147 -7.04 -6.29 10.16
N LYS A 148 -7.51 -7.22 11.01
CA LYS A 148 -6.75 -8.45 11.26
C LYS A 148 -6.79 -9.29 10.00
N LYS A 149 -5.60 -9.58 9.46
CA LYS A 149 -5.39 -10.42 8.27
C LYS A 149 -4.33 -11.45 8.59
N GLU A 150 -4.29 -12.50 7.79
CA GLU A 150 -3.28 -13.52 7.85
C GLU A 150 -1.88 -12.95 7.55
N GLU A 151 -0.85 -13.75 7.79
CA GLU A 151 0.54 -13.40 7.45
C GLU A 151 0.72 -13.24 5.93
N TYR A 152 0.03 -14.10 5.19
CA TYR A 152 0.13 -14.27 3.76
C TYR A 152 -1.22 -14.71 3.19
N TRP A 153 -1.59 -14.16 2.04
CA TRP A 153 -2.70 -14.68 1.22
C TRP A 153 -2.47 -14.39 -0.26
N GLU A 154 -3.20 -15.10 -1.11
CA GLU A 154 -3.18 -14.95 -2.56
C GLU A 154 -4.57 -14.53 -3.05
N ASN A 155 -4.62 -13.61 -3.99
CA ASN A 155 -5.81 -13.28 -4.75
C ASN A 155 -5.61 -13.67 -6.20
N SER A 156 -6.63 -14.25 -6.81
CA SER A 156 -6.61 -14.72 -8.19
C SER A 156 -7.52 -13.89 -9.09
N LEU A 157 -7.09 -13.61 -10.31
CA LEU A 157 -7.91 -12.92 -11.30
C LEU A 157 -9.21 -13.67 -11.62
N SER A 158 -9.16 -15.00 -11.58
CA SER A 158 -10.31 -15.86 -11.80
C SER A 158 -11.47 -15.66 -10.83
N GLU A 159 -11.19 -15.11 -9.63
CA GLU A 159 -12.22 -14.72 -8.65
C GLU A 159 -13.14 -13.59 -9.18
N ALA A 160 -12.69 -12.83 -10.17
CA ALA A 160 -13.46 -11.75 -10.80
C ALA A 160 -14.32 -12.21 -11.98
N TYR A 161 -14.25 -13.48 -12.41
CA TYR A 161 -15.00 -13.97 -13.55
C TYR A 161 -16.42 -14.40 -13.14
N GLU A 162 -17.44 -13.80 -13.75
CA GLU A 162 -18.86 -14.06 -13.40
C GLU A 162 -19.32 -15.50 -13.69
N ASN A 163 -18.86 -16.12 -14.79
CA ASN A 163 -19.34 -17.42 -15.27
C ASN A 163 -18.18 -18.37 -15.62
N LEU A 164 -17.22 -18.51 -14.71
CA LEU A 164 -16.10 -19.40 -14.92
C LEU A 164 -16.55 -20.87 -14.86
N THR A 165 -16.35 -21.61 -15.96
CA THR A 165 -16.53 -23.05 -16.03
C THR A 165 -15.20 -23.73 -16.36
N GLY A 166 -14.71 -24.57 -15.44
CA GLY A 166 -13.41 -25.22 -15.56
C GLY A 166 -12.23 -24.27 -15.27
N GLU A 167 -11.08 -24.58 -15.83
CA GLU A 167 -9.87 -23.79 -15.60
C GLU A 167 -9.89 -22.45 -16.36
N PRO A 168 -9.47 -21.34 -15.72
CA PRO A 168 -9.38 -20.05 -16.38
C PRO A 168 -8.35 -20.11 -17.53
N LYS A 169 -8.66 -19.48 -18.66
CA LYS A 169 -7.71 -19.36 -19.78
C LYS A 169 -6.79 -18.16 -19.64
N LEU A 170 -7.12 -17.24 -18.77
CA LEU A 170 -6.27 -16.15 -18.33
C LEU A 170 -6.28 -16.14 -16.80
N GLU A 171 -5.12 -16.28 -16.20
CA GLU A 171 -4.96 -16.22 -14.75
C GLU A 171 -3.81 -15.29 -14.38
N LEU A 172 -3.99 -14.55 -13.29
CA LEU A 172 -3.00 -13.72 -12.65
C LEU A 172 -3.18 -13.86 -11.16
N LYS A 173 -2.11 -14.11 -10.45
CA LYS A 173 -2.10 -14.30 -9.00
C LYS A 173 -1.29 -13.20 -8.34
N VAL A 174 -1.85 -12.64 -7.29
CA VAL A 174 -1.22 -11.58 -6.50
C VAL A 174 -0.99 -12.09 -5.09
N VAL A 175 0.25 -12.06 -4.67
CA VAL A 175 0.66 -12.40 -3.32
C VAL A 175 0.55 -11.18 -2.44
N THR A 176 -0.11 -11.30 -1.29
CA THR A 176 -0.14 -10.25 -0.28
C THR A 176 0.59 -10.68 0.98
N LEU A 177 1.50 -9.84 1.45
CA LEU A 177 2.30 -10.01 2.65
C LEU A 177 1.85 -9.00 3.70
N ASN A 178 1.47 -9.48 4.89
CA ASN A 178 1.12 -8.60 6.00
C ASN A 178 2.38 -8.05 6.65
N ILE A 179 2.66 -6.76 6.44
CA ILE A 179 3.84 -6.09 6.95
C ILE A 179 3.58 -5.25 8.21
N ASN A 180 2.52 -5.52 8.95
CA ASN A 180 2.33 -4.92 10.26
C ASN A 180 3.38 -5.44 11.25
N GLU A 181 3.71 -4.63 12.23
CA GLU A 181 4.62 -5.02 13.31
C GLU A 181 4.17 -6.34 13.96
N GLY A 182 5.10 -7.28 14.14
CA GLY A 182 4.85 -8.61 14.69
C GLY A 182 4.45 -9.68 13.67
N HIS A 183 4.22 -9.31 12.40
CA HIS A 183 3.93 -10.22 11.30
C HIS A 183 5.18 -10.52 10.44
N ASN A 184 5.14 -11.65 9.69
CA ASN A 184 6.20 -12.06 8.74
C ASN A 184 7.62 -11.89 9.30
N LYS A 185 7.88 -12.47 10.46
CA LYS A 185 9.13 -12.29 11.22
C LYS A 185 10.37 -12.58 10.41
N ASP A 186 10.38 -13.68 9.66
CA ASP A 186 11.54 -14.06 8.83
C ASP A 186 11.86 -12.98 7.80
N LEU A 187 10.84 -12.41 7.15
CA LEU A 187 10.99 -11.31 6.20
C LEU A 187 11.51 -10.03 6.90
N MET A 188 10.97 -9.72 8.08
CA MET A 188 11.39 -8.58 8.88
C MET A 188 12.84 -8.70 9.40
N GLU A 189 13.30 -9.91 9.69
CA GLU A 189 14.68 -10.16 10.09
C GLU A 189 15.66 -9.98 8.93
N GLN A 190 15.25 -10.33 7.70
CA GLN A 190 16.08 -10.24 6.51
C GLN A 190 16.06 -8.86 5.84
N CYS A 191 15.03 -8.04 6.06
CA CYS A 191 14.94 -6.68 5.54
C CYS A 191 14.76 -5.67 6.68
N GLN A 192 15.88 -5.08 7.13
CA GLN A 192 15.88 -4.10 8.22
C GLN A 192 15.00 -2.89 7.88
N THR A 193 15.11 -2.34 6.68
CA THR A 193 14.32 -1.17 6.25
C THR A 193 12.82 -1.43 6.33
N LEU A 194 12.36 -2.63 5.94
CA LEU A 194 10.95 -3.00 6.03
C LEU A 194 10.49 -3.14 7.49
N ARG A 195 11.30 -3.75 8.34
CA ARG A 195 11.05 -3.88 9.78
C ARG A 195 10.91 -2.50 10.44
N GLU A 196 11.85 -1.61 10.17
CA GLU A 196 11.85 -0.26 10.73
C GLU A 196 10.67 0.58 10.22
N TYR A 197 10.30 0.41 8.95
CA TYR A 197 9.07 1.00 8.41
C TYR A 197 7.82 0.50 9.16
N ALA A 198 7.70 -0.80 9.45
CA ALA A 198 6.59 -1.34 10.22
C ALA A 198 6.52 -0.75 11.63
N GLN A 199 7.67 -0.60 12.31
CA GLN A 199 7.79 0.03 13.63
C GLN A 199 7.38 1.51 13.61
N TYR A 200 7.85 2.26 12.62
CA TYR A 200 7.44 3.66 12.42
C TYR A 200 5.92 3.79 12.29
N VAL A 201 5.30 2.97 11.42
CA VAL A 201 3.84 3.00 11.25
C VAL A 201 3.09 2.59 12.51
N ALA A 202 3.60 1.62 13.27
CA ALA A 202 3.00 1.22 14.55
C ALA A 202 3.03 2.37 15.57
N LYS A 203 4.14 3.12 15.65
CA LYS A 203 4.25 4.32 16.51
C LYS A 203 3.27 5.42 16.09
N VAL A 204 3.17 5.73 14.81
CA VAL A 204 2.17 6.70 14.33
C VAL A 204 0.77 6.28 14.73
N ARG A 205 0.40 5.01 14.53
CA ARG A 205 -0.91 4.47 14.94
C ARG A 205 -1.16 4.54 16.45
N LYS A 206 -0.13 4.34 17.25
CA LYS A 206 -0.21 4.48 18.71
C LYS A 206 -0.60 5.92 19.05
N TYR A 207 0.08 6.89 18.48
CA TYR A 207 -0.13 8.30 18.79
C TYR A 207 -1.40 8.91 18.20
N THR A 208 -1.91 8.40 17.08
CA THR A 208 -3.22 8.83 16.54
C THR A 208 -4.41 8.51 17.44
N LYS A 209 -4.22 7.69 18.48
CA LYS A 209 -5.24 7.47 19.52
C LYS A 209 -5.32 8.60 20.54
N GLU A 210 -4.28 9.40 20.67
CA GLU A 210 -4.10 10.45 21.69
C GLU A 210 -4.18 11.86 21.07
N VAL A 211 -3.63 12.04 19.88
CA VAL A 211 -3.50 13.32 19.20
C VAL A 211 -3.92 13.23 17.73
N ASN A 212 -4.03 14.38 17.07
CA ASN A 212 -4.30 14.42 15.62
C ASN A 212 -3.14 13.80 14.81
N LEU A 213 -3.38 13.52 13.52
CA LEU A 213 -2.41 12.81 12.67
C LEU A 213 -1.07 13.53 12.58
N ASP A 214 -1.07 14.86 12.40
CA ASP A 214 0.15 15.66 12.22
C ASP A 214 1.05 15.58 13.45
N ALA A 215 0.48 15.79 14.63
CA ALA A 215 1.19 15.66 15.89
C ALA A 215 1.63 14.20 16.15
N ALA A 216 0.84 13.22 15.74
CA ALA A 216 1.18 11.80 15.85
C ALA A 216 2.38 11.45 14.97
N VAL A 217 2.40 11.92 13.72
CA VAL A 217 3.51 11.71 12.78
C VAL A 217 4.77 12.40 13.30
N GLU A 218 4.69 13.68 13.71
CA GLU A 218 5.84 14.41 14.25
C GLU A 218 6.42 13.73 15.49
N ARG A 219 5.57 13.28 16.41
CA ARG A 219 6.00 12.55 17.61
C ARG A 219 6.66 11.22 17.27
N ALA A 220 6.07 10.46 16.33
CA ALA A 220 6.64 9.19 15.87
C ALA A 220 8.00 9.38 15.18
N VAL A 221 8.13 10.40 14.32
CA VAL A 221 9.40 10.74 13.65
C VAL A 221 10.49 11.05 14.68
N ASN A 222 10.18 11.91 15.68
CA ASN A 222 11.16 12.26 16.70
C ASN A 222 11.60 11.06 17.53
N GLU A 223 10.65 10.19 17.94
CA GLU A 223 10.95 8.98 18.70
C GLU A 223 11.73 7.96 17.88
N CYS A 224 11.36 7.74 16.62
CA CYS A 224 12.10 6.86 15.72
C CYS A 224 13.55 7.30 15.53
N ILE A 225 13.80 8.60 15.32
CA ILE A 225 15.16 9.16 15.21
C ILE A 225 15.96 8.92 16.50
N GLN A 226 15.33 9.06 17.67
CA GLN A 226 16.01 8.82 18.95
C GLN A 226 16.36 7.35 19.19
N GLU A 227 15.56 6.45 18.65
CA GLU A 227 15.73 5.00 18.78
C GLU A 227 16.57 4.39 17.64
N GLY A 228 17.02 5.19 16.67
CA GLY A 228 17.77 4.71 15.49
C GLY A 228 16.91 3.96 14.45
N ILE A 229 15.57 4.15 14.47
CA ILE A 229 14.63 3.56 13.55
C ILE A 229 14.49 4.47 12.33
N LEU A 230 14.88 4.02 11.15
CA LEU A 230 14.92 4.82 9.92
C LEU A 230 15.61 6.17 10.12
N GLU A 231 16.62 6.25 10.99
CA GLU A 231 17.18 7.52 11.50
C GLU A 231 17.64 8.42 10.35
N ASP A 232 18.53 7.95 9.48
CA ASP A 232 19.09 8.75 8.39
C ASP A 232 17.99 9.18 7.39
N PHE A 233 17.09 8.28 7.07
CA PHE A 233 15.95 8.57 6.18
C PHE A 233 15.04 9.65 6.78
N LEU A 234 14.66 9.51 8.04
CA LEU A 234 13.74 10.44 8.71
C LEU A 234 14.41 11.79 8.97
N ARG A 235 15.73 11.84 9.21
CA ARG A 235 16.47 13.11 9.29
C ARG A 235 16.50 13.84 7.95
N ALA A 236 16.80 13.10 6.86
CA ALA A 236 16.90 13.68 5.52
C ALA A 236 15.53 14.13 4.97
N ASN A 237 14.46 13.39 5.24
CA ASN A 237 13.13 13.60 4.67
C ASN A 237 12.10 14.14 5.68
N ARG A 238 12.53 14.64 6.85
CA ARG A 238 11.65 15.01 7.97
C ARG A 238 10.53 15.97 7.56
N ALA A 239 10.88 17.03 6.86
CA ALA A 239 9.92 18.05 6.44
C ALA A 239 8.89 17.48 5.46
N GLU A 240 9.30 16.61 4.54
CA GLU A 240 8.44 15.98 3.56
C GLU A 240 7.49 14.98 4.21
N VAL A 241 8.00 14.12 5.08
CA VAL A 241 7.20 13.12 5.82
C VAL A 241 6.13 13.78 6.68
N ILE A 242 6.44 14.90 7.36
CA ILE A 242 5.47 15.65 8.15
C ILE A 242 4.50 16.44 7.26
N ALA A 243 5.01 17.13 6.24
CA ALA A 243 4.17 17.93 5.33
C ALA A 243 3.14 17.09 4.56
N MET A 244 3.46 15.85 4.20
CA MET A 244 2.54 14.94 3.53
C MET A 244 1.32 14.61 4.37
N SER A 245 1.44 14.55 5.69
CA SER A 245 0.30 14.37 6.58
C SER A 245 -0.64 15.59 6.59
N ILE A 246 -0.10 16.80 6.35
CA ILE A 246 -0.83 18.08 6.40
C ILE A 246 -1.54 18.38 5.07
N PHE A 247 -0.86 18.26 3.92
CA PHE A 247 -1.40 18.63 2.61
C PHE A 247 -2.59 17.78 2.18
N GLU A 248 -2.61 16.53 2.55
CA GLU A 248 -3.70 15.61 2.22
C GLU A 248 -4.95 15.83 3.08
N TYR A 249 -4.80 16.39 4.29
CA TYR A 249 -5.93 16.79 5.14
C TYR A 249 -6.74 17.93 4.49
N ASN A 250 -6.07 18.93 3.95
CA ASN A 250 -6.73 20.08 3.31
C ASN A 250 -7.48 19.72 2.02
N LYS A 251 -6.99 18.76 1.24
CA LYS A 251 -7.64 18.32 0.00
C LYS A 251 -8.94 17.55 0.26
N GLU A 252 -9.01 16.76 1.32
CA GLU A 252 -10.25 16.05 1.70
C GLU A 252 -11.33 16.99 2.29
N GLU A 253 -10.96 18.15 2.82
CA GLU A 253 -11.93 19.18 3.25
C GLU A 253 -12.46 19.99 2.07
N GLU A 254 -11.68 20.21 1.02
CA GLU A 254 -12.11 20.87 -0.21
C GLU A 254 -13.04 20.01 -1.06
N ASP A 255 -12.78 18.70 -1.15
CA ASP A 255 -13.63 17.74 -1.88
C ASP A 255 -14.99 17.46 -1.20
N LYS A 256 -15.20 17.96 0.03
CA LYS A 256 -16.45 17.84 0.79
C LYS A 256 -17.31 19.09 0.78
N LYS A 257 -16.88 20.17 0.13
CA LYS A 257 -17.63 21.43 -0.08
C LYS A 257 -18.24 21.46 -1.48
#